data_f24d649f72ae2cdc5ef8df2a85595746
#
_entry.id   f24d649f72ae2cdc5ef8df2a85595746
#
_cell.length_a   1.000
_cell.length_b   1.000
_cell.length_c   1.000
_cell.angle_alpha   90.00
_cell.angle_beta   90.00
_cell.angle_gamma   90.00
#
_symmetry.space_group_name_H-M   'P 1'
#
loop_
_entity.id
_entity.type
_entity.pdbx_description
1 polymer ?
#
loop_
_entity_poly.entity_id
_entity_poly.type
_entity_poly.pdbx_seq_one_letter_code
_entity_poly.pdbx_strand_id
1 'polypeptide(L)'
;MTESQGHQTSGNYPPPKNSINPNTDLGWIKRLMPIARSHRRPLIIGVCVGSVALILNVAVPAIAKEAIDSTIAGNRESLTIWALVLVVVGLGRFATGALYRISLFRVAWGVETDLRALLYSHLTKLSFSYFDRTQSGQVISRANSDIRSIQVLLAFGPLIGMSIISFILAFCFMMTLHIPLTLVALCTLPGVYFFGQKLRHSVFPLTWVSQARLAELATIVDENINGTRVVKSFAAEKQQVSLLQKAARHIEWVNVQTIKERAKFNPIIEALPRVGMAIVLLYGGLLAIDGQVSIGTLFAFNAYVIMLQAPFRMFGFLLLQTQRASASATRIFEVLDEKPEITDLPSAVKLTGVRDSIRFQDVNFSYSGPQSQDDIEEHHAKSEIITNLDLSIRAGETVAIVGMTGSGKSTIARLLTRFYDVNSGSILIDGVDIKKIQLHSLRQQIGIVFDEPFLFSTSISENISYGKPDASEAEIHEAARKAQALGFITDLESGFSTVVGERGYTLSGGQRQRIALARCLLEKPSVLILDDATSAIDVGVESLIHESLKTSLEETTTLLIAQRVSTIALADRIVFLEGGAISDEGSHSSLLSRNAAYASIIAESNSEPVTEVN
;
A
#
# COMPACT_ATOMS: atom_id res chain seq x y z
N MET A 1 6.46 -4.50 -33.59
CA MET A 1 7.73 -4.82 -32.93
C MET A 1 8.48 -3.52 -32.81
N THR A 2 8.33 -2.84 -31.70
CA THR A 2 9.05 -1.61 -31.35
C THR A 2 9.62 -1.87 -29.97
N GLU A 3 10.95 -1.92 -29.90
CA GLU A 3 11.73 -2.06 -28.69
C GLU A 3 11.31 -0.98 -27.69
N SER A 4 10.70 -1.40 -26.57
CA SER A 4 10.54 -0.55 -25.42
C SER A 4 11.93 -0.40 -24.79
N GLN A 5 12.62 0.70 -25.11
CA GLN A 5 13.76 1.16 -24.32
C GLN A 5 13.27 1.35 -22.90
N GLY A 6 13.59 0.39 -22.03
CA GLY A 6 13.44 0.53 -20.60
C GLY A 6 14.22 1.76 -20.16
N HIS A 7 13.53 2.80 -19.83
CA HIS A 7 14.12 3.89 -19.06
C HIS A 7 14.54 3.32 -17.71
N GLN A 8 15.79 2.94 -17.61
CA GLN A 8 16.49 2.85 -16.33
C GLN A 8 16.53 4.26 -15.74
N THR A 9 15.44 4.67 -15.12
CA THR A 9 15.49 5.76 -14.16
C THR A 9 16.04 5.17 -12.86
N SER A 10 17.36 4.99 -12.79
CA SER A 10 18.10 4.96 -11.52
C SER A 10 18.01 6.37 -10.90
N GLY A 11 16.81 6.86 -10.73
CA GLY A 11 16.55 8.10 -10.04
C GLY A 11 16.64 7.81 -8.55
N ASN A 12 17.73 8.22 -7.92
CA ASN A 12 17.75 8.47 -6.48
C ASN A 12 16.54 9.34 -6.15
N TYR A 13 15.43 8.70 -5.78
CA TYR A 13 14.24 9.42 -5.35
C TYR A 13 14.62 10.09 -4.02
N PRO A 14 14.68 11.43 -3.96
CA PRO A 14 15.10 12.10 -2.74
C PRO A 14 14.10 11.71 -1.63
N PRO A 15 14.59 11.40 -0.41
CA PRO A 15 13.72 11.10 0.70
C PRO A 15 12.72 12.25 0.91
N PRO A 16 11.50 11.97 1.38
CA PRO A 16 10.48 12.99 1.58
C PRO A 16 11.03 14.09 2.49
N LYS A 17 10.90 15.34 2.06
CA LYS A 17 11.53 16.50 2.73
C LYS A 17 10.93 16.77 4.12
N ASN A 18 9.71 16.30 4.37
CA ASN A 18 9.00 16.47 5.63
C ASN A 18 8.15 15.25 5.94
N SER A 19 7.89 15.04 7.24
CA SER A 19 6.95 14.05 7.77
C SER A 19 5.58 14.68 8.03
N ILE A 20 4.60 13.86 8.42
CA ILE A 20 3.33 14.35 8.98
C ILE A 20 3.58 15.03 10.33
N ASN A 21 2.64 15.88 10.76
CA ASN A 21 2.68 16.41 12.12
C ASN A 21 2.37 15.26 13.11
N PRO A 22 3.23 15.00 14.12
CA PRO A 22 3.07 13.89 15.04
C PRO A 22 1.93 14.08 16.05
N ASN A 23 1.38 15.28 16.20
CA ASN A 23 0.29 15.53 17.12
C ASN A 23 -1.02 14.91 16.62
N THR A 24 -1.50 13.85 17.29
CA THR A 24 -2.71 13.09 16.96
C THR A 24 -4.01 13.87 17.21
N ASP A 25 -4.00 14.90 18.09
CA ASP A 25 -5.19 15.72 18.40
C ASP A 25 -5.56 16.66 17.24
N LEU A 26 -4.64 16.86 16.31
CA LEU A 26 -4.89 17.71 15.15
C LEU A 26 -5.71 16.98 14.09
N GLY A 27 -6.66 17.71 13.51
CA GLY A 27 -7.39 17.20 12.35
C GLY A 27 -6.44 16.84 11.17
N TRP A 28 -6.83 15.86 10.38
CA TRP A 28 -6.02 15.26 9.32
C TRP A 28 -5.39 16.27 8.33
N ILE A 29 -6.07 17.37 8.01
CA ILE A 29 -5.54 18.43 7.13
C ILE A 29 -4.32 19.11 7.79
N LYS A 30 -4.41 19.40 9.08
CA LYS A 30 -3.29 20.04 9.81
C LYS A 30 -2.11 19.09 9.94
N ARG A 31 -2.36 17.79 10.08
CA ARG A 31 -1.31 16.78 10.11
C ARG A 31 -0.60 16.62 8.77
N LEU A 32 -1.32 16.75 7.65
CA LEU A 32 -0.77 16.68 6.29
C LEU A 32 -0.04 17.98 5.86
N MET A 33 -0.32 19.10 6.53
CA MET A 33 0.17 20.43 6.14
C MET A 33 1.70 20.55 5.95
N PRO A 34 2.56 19.92 6.79
CA PRO A 34 4.01 19.98 6.59
C PRO A 34 4.45 19.42 5.23
N ILE A 35 3.83 18.32 4.78
CA ILE A 35 4.11 17.72 3.46
C ILE A 35 3.62 18.65 2.34
N ALA A 36 2.40 19.19 2.46
CA ALA A 36 1.88 20.13 1.48
C ALA A 36 2.73 21.41 1.35
N ARG A 37 3.27 21.90 2.48
CA ARG A 37 4.19 23.07 2.50
C ARG A 37 5.54 22.81 1.82
N SER A 38 5.97 21.57 1.68
CA SER A 38 7.18 21.24 0.90
C SER A 38 7.01 21.62 -0.57
N HIS A 39 5.78 21.62 -1.06
CA HIS A 39 5.40 21.99 -2.43
C HIS A 39 4.90 23.45 -2.53
N ARG A 40 5.41 24.36 -1.66
CA ARG A 40 4.94 25.75 -1.57
C ARG A 40 5.06 26.56 -2.87
N ARG A 41 6.10 26.32 -3.67
CA ARG A 41 6.30 27.06 -4.93
C ARG A 41 5.15 26.83 -5.94
N PRO A 42 4.85 25.59 -6.36
CA PRO A 42 3.72 25.35 -7.25
C PRO A 42 2.38 25.69 -6.59
N LEU A 43 2.25 25.59 -5.26
CA LEU A 43 1.05 26.00 -4.54
C LEU A 43 0.79 27.51 -4.65
N ILE A 44 1.80 28.34 -4.39
CA ILE A 44 1.71 29.81 -4.50
C ILE A 44 1.41 30.21 -5.96
N ILE A 45 2.13 29.64 -6.93
CA ILE A 45 1.87 29.89 -8.35
C ILE A 45 0.43 29.51 -8.69
N GLY A 46 -0.03 28.34 -8.27
CA GLY A 46 -1.40 27.87 -8.49
C GLY A 46 -2.45 28.83 -7.92
N VAL A 47 -2.26 29.32 -6.69
CA VAL A 47 -3.18 30.28 -6.05
C VAL A 47 -3.16 31.63 -6.76
N CYS A 48 -1.98 32.23 -6.98
CA CYS A 48 -1.87 33.54 -7.61
C CYS A 48 -2.41 33.54 -9.05
N VAL A 49 -1.98 32.60 -9.87
CA VAL A 49 -2.43 32.50 -11.27
C VAL A 49 -3.91 32.12 -11.34
N GLY A 50 -4.37 31.27 -10.40
CA GLY A 50 -5.77 30.90 -10.27
C GLY A 50 -6.66 32.09 -9.92
N SER A 51 -6.21 33.00 -9.05
CA SER A 51 -6.93 34.24 -8.74
C SER A 51 -7.04 35.14 -9.96
N VAL A 52 -6.00 35.24 -10.78
CA VAL A 52 -6.07 35.99 -12.05
C VAL A 52 -7.05 35.31 -13.02
N ALA A 53 -6.95 33.98 -13.18
CA ALA A 53 -7.87 33.24 -14.04
C ALA A 53 -9.33 33.41 -13.62
N LEU A 54 -9.59 33.51 -12.31
CA LEU A 54 -10.92 33.75 -11.75
C LEU A 54 -11.45 35.14 -12.10
N ILE A 55 -10.63 36.17 -11.93
CA ILE A 55 -10.98 37.55 -12.28
C ILE A 55 -11.30 37.66 -13.78
N LEU A 56 -10.42 37.08 -14.62
CA LEU A 56 -10.67 37.05 -16.07
C LEU A 56 -11.97 36.30 -16.43
N ASN A 57 -12.27 35.20 -15.73
CA ASN A 57 -13.50 34.45 -15.96
C ASN A 57 -14.76 35.29 -15.68
N VAL A 58 -14.76 36.03 -14.57
CA VAL A 58 -15.90 36.90 -14.20
C VAL A 58 -15.97 38.13 -15.07
N ALA A 59 -14.85 38.63 -15.60
CA ALA A 59 -14.80 39.79 -16.47
C ALA A 59 -15.40 39.55 -17.89
N VAL A 60 -15.35 38.28 -18.39
CA VAL A 60 -15.83 37.99 -19.77
C VAL A 60 -17.27 38.46 -20.05
N PRO A 61 -18.29 38.16 -19.22
CA PRO A 61 -19.64 38.64 -19.47
C PRO A 61 -19.76 40.17 -19.40
N ALA A 62 -18.98 40.83 -18.51
CA ALA A 62 -18.97 42.29 -18.40
C ALA A 62 -18.39 42.96 -19.67
N ILE A 63 -17.30 42.42 -20.21
CA ILE A 63 -16.68 42.91 -21.44
C ILE A 63 -17.62 42.67 -22.64
N ALA A 64 -18.25 41.48 -22.67
CA ALA A 64 -19.25 41.20 -23.72
C ALA A 64 -20.44 42.15 -23.68
N LYS A 65 -20.88 42.59 -22.48
CA LYS A 65 -21.90 43.62 -22.31
C LYS A 65 -21.50 44.89 -23.04
N GLU A 66 -20.30 45.43 -22.79
CA GLU A 66 -19.83 46.67 -23.39
C GLU A 66 -19.69 46.55 -24.93
N ALA A 67 -19.25 45.39 -25.43
CA ALA A 67 -19.18 45.12 -26.87
C ALA A 67 -20.58 45.16 -27.53
N ILE A 68 -21.58 44.52 -26.88
CA ILE A 68 -22.97 44.52 -27.40
C ILE A 68 -23.56 45.92 -27.36
N ASP A 69 -23.41 46.64 -26.26
CA ASP A 69 -23.95 48.01 -26.10
C ASP A 69 -23.30 48.96 -27.11
N SER A 70 -22.01 48.84 -27.38
CA SER A 70 -21.29 49.59 -28.43
C SER A 70 -21.81 49.29 -29.83
N THR A 71 -22.20 48.04 -30.10
CA THR A 71 -22.77 47.61 -31.37
C THR A 71 -24.13 48.29 -31.61
N ILE A 72 -25.00 48.31 -30.60
CA ILE A 72 -26.34 48.91 -30.65
C ILE A 72 -26.22 50.42 -30.81
N ALA A 73 -25.24 51.05 -30.18
CA ALA A 73 -24.95 52.49 -30.34
C ALA A 73 -24.33 52.85 -31.70
N GLY A 74 -24.06 51.87 -32.58
CA GLY A 74 -23.46 52.09 -33.90
C GLY A 74 -21.98 52.49 -33.89
N ASN A 75 -21.29 52.38 -32.73
CA ASN A 75 -19.89 52.78 -32.57
C ASN A 75 -18.93 51.65 -32.97
N ARG A 76 -18.49 51.67 -34.25
CA ARG A 76 -17.60 50.66 -34.81
C ARG A 76 -16.20 50.62 -34.16
N GLU A 77 -15.67 51.76 -33.77
CA GLU A 77 -14.36 51.82 -33.11
C GLU A 77 -14.39 51.15 -31.75
N SER A 78 -15.35 51.51 -30.90
CA SER A 78 -15.54 50.89 -29.59
C SER A 78 -15.80 49.38 -29.70
N LEU A 79 -16.60 48.94 -30.68
CA LEU A 79 -16.83 47.51 -30.93
C LEU A 79 -15.51 46.77 -31.23
N THR A 80 -14.69 47.33 -32.12
CA THR A 80 -13.41 46.70 -32.48
C THR A 80 -12.47 46.59 -31.26
N ILE A 81 -12.43 47.63 -30.42
CA ILE A 81 -11.63 47.63 -29.18
C ILE A 81 -12.14 46.53 -28.22
N TRP A 82 -13.44 46.48 -27.94
CA TRP A 82 -14.00 45.48 -27.02
C TRP A 82 -13.89 44.06 -27.55
N ALA A 83 -14.02 43.85 -28.86
CA ALA A 83 -13.80 42.54 -29.47
C ALA A 83 -12.33 42.09 -29.31
N LEU A 84 -11.36 43.00 -29.52
CA LEU A 84 -9.94 42.71 -29.31
C LEU A 84 -9.67 42.39 -27.83
N VAL A 85 -10.21 43.19 -26.91
CA VAL A 85 -10.10 42.94 -25.45
C VAL A 85 -10.66 41.57 -25.10
N LEU A 86 -11.78 41.15 -25.68
CA LEU A 86 -12.40 39.86 -25.43
C LEU A 86 -11.53 38.70 -25.89
N VAL A 87 -10.85 38.85 -27.04
CA VAL A 87 -9.87 37.88 -27.54
C VAL A 87 -8.66 37.80 -26.59
N VAL A 88 -8.09 38.95 -26.18
CA VAL A 88 -6.93 38.99 -25.26
C VAL A 88 -7.29 38.37 -23.90
N VAL A 89 -8.47 38.72 -23.36
CA VAL A 89 -8.96 38.14 -22.10
C VAL A 89 -9.20 36.63 -22.24
N GLY A 90 -9.76 36.19 -23.38
CA GLY A 90 -9.97 34.77 -23.68
C GLY A 90 -8.65 33.99 -23.71
N LEU A 91 -7.64 34.51 -24.40
CA LEU A 91 -6.28 33.92 -24.43
C LEU A 91 -5.63 33.95 -23.07
N GLY A 92 -5.73 35.06 -22.34
CA GLY A 92 -5.25 35.18 -20.96
C GLY A 92 -5.89 34.17 -20.02
N ARG A 93 -7.21 33.99 -20.11
CA ARG A 93 -7.97 32.98 -19.35
C ARG A 93 -7.51 31.56 -19.69
N PHE A 94 -7.28 31.26 -20.96
CA PHE A 94 -6.77 29.96 -21.40
C PHE A 94 -5.40 29.68 -20.78
N ALA A 95 -4.44 30.61 -20.95
CA ALA A 95 -3.09 30.47 -20.44
C ALA A 95 -3.03 30.34 -18.91
N THR A 96 -3.72 31.25 -18.20
CA THR A 96 -3.81 31.21 -16.73
C THR A 96 -4.57 29.99 -16.26
N GLY A 97 -5.64 29.60 -16.93
CA GLY A 97 -6.45 28.41 -16.64
C GLY A 97 -5.63 27.11 -16.77
N ALA A 98 -4.79 26.98 -17.78
CA ALA A 98 -3.89 25.86 -17.95
C ALA A 98 -2.80 25.84 -16.85
N LEU A 99 -2.15 26.98 -16.62
CA LEU A 99 -1.03 27.08 -15.69
C LEU A 99 -1.42 26.79 -14.24
N TYR A 100 -2.55 27.34 -13.76
CA TYR A 100 -2.98 27.07 -12.39
C TYR A 100 -3.39 25.61 -12.20
N ARG A 101 -4.06 24.98 -13.19
CA ARG A 101 -4.40 23.54 -13.11
C ARG A 101 -3.15 22.68 -13.03
N ILE A 102 -2.18 22.90 -13.92
CA ILE A 102 -0.89 22.17 -13.90
C ILE A 102 -0.21 22.34 -12.54
N SER A 103 -0.22 23.56 -12.00
CA SER A 103 0.42 23.85 -10.70
C SER A 103 -0.27 23.12 -9.54
N LEU A 104 -1.61 23.13 -9.48
CA LEU A 104 -2.37 22.42 -8.45
C LEU A 104 -2.21 20.90 -8.56
N PHE A 105 -2.25 20.35 -9.77
CA PHE A 105 -2.03 18.91 -9.97
C PHE A 105 -0.61 18.52 -9.58
N ARG A 106 0.42 19.34 -9.86
CA ARG A 106 1.80 19.10 -9.39
C ARG A 106 1.88 19.01 -7.86
N VAL A 107 1.14 19.86 -7.14
CA VAL A 107 1.07 19.76 -5.67
C VAL A 107 0.42 18.44 -5.25
N ALA A 108 -0.72 18.11 -5.83
CA ALA A 108 -1.46 16.90 -5.48
C ALA A 108 -0.64 15.62 -5.73
N TRP A 109 0.02 15.51 -6.89
CA TRP A 109 0.91 14.39 -7.22
C TRP A 109 2.17 14.37 -6.37
N GLY A 110 2.76 15.55 -6.06
CA GLY A 110 3.91 15.63 -5.16
C GLY A 110 3.59 15.12 -3.75
N VAL A 111 2.45 15.53 -3.19
CA VAL A 111 2.00 15.04 -1.88
C VAL A 111 1.71 13.53 -1.91
N GLU A 112 1.10 13.01 -2.98
CA GLU A 112 0.88 11.56 -3.15
C GLU A 112 2.20 10.80 -3.11
N THR A 113 3.19 11.27 -3.86
CA THR A 113 4.50 10.61 -3.95
C THR A 113 5.23 10.66 -2.60
N ASP A 114 5.22 11.81 -1.91
CA ASP A 114 5.84 11.95 -0.60
C ASP A 114 5.17 11.06 0.46
N LEU A 115 3.83 10.99 0.45
CA LEU A 115 3.10 10.10 1.36
C LEU A 115 3.42 8.62 1.10
N ARG A 116 3.52 8.22 -0.17
CA ARG A 116 3.89 6.84 -0.53
C ARG A 116 5.29 6.50 -0.07
N ALA A 117 6.24 7.39 -0.27
CA ALA A 117 7.62 7.23 0.18
C ALA A 117 7.71 7.17 1.72
N LEU A 118 6.99 8.04 2.44
CA LEU A 118 6.91 8.03 3.90
C LEU A 118 6.32 6.72 4.42
N LEU A 119 5.19 6.30 3.87
CA LEU A 119 4.53 5.07 4.28
C LEU A 119 5.44 3.86 4.06
N TYR A 120 6.07 3.76 2.88
CA TYR A 120 6.98 2.65 2.58
C TYR A 120 8.20 2.65 3.50
N SER A 121 8.85 3.80 3.68
CA SER A 121 10.02 3.90 4.57
C SER A 121 9.68 3.64 6.05
N HIS A 122 8.43 3.88 6.44
CA HIS A 122 7.95 3.57 7.78
C HIS A 122 7.66 2.07 7.92
N LEU A 123 6.95 1.47 6.97
CA LEU A 123 6.66 0.04 6.96
C LEU A 123 7.92 -0.83 7.04
N THR A 124 9.01 -0.43 6.37
CA THR A 124 10.29 -1.18 6.44
C THR A 124 10.96 -1.12 7.81
N LYS A 125 10.51 -0.26 8.72
CA LYS A 125 11.02 -0.15 10.10
C LYS A 125 10.13 -0.82 11.13
N LEU A 126 8.88 -1.16 10.76
CA LEU A 126 7.96 -1.82 11.68
C LEU A 126 8.41 -3.25 12.00
N SER A 127 8.09 -3.69 13.22
CA SER A 127 8.40 -5.02 13.73
C SER A 127 7.51 -6.09 13.10
N PHE A 128 7.94 -7.35 13.12
CA PHE A 128 7.18 -8.48 12.58
C PHE A 128 5.79 -8.61 13.22
N SER A 129 5.66 -8.31 14.51
CA SER A 129 4.38 -8.28 15.24
C SER A 129 3.29 -7.45 14.57
N TYR A 130 3.67 -6.36 13.88
CA TYR A 130 2.72 -5.56 13.10
C TYR A 130 2.19 -6.33 11.88
N PHE A 131 3.07 -7.01 11.15
CA PHE A 131 2.71 -7.77 9.94
C PHE A 131 1.94 -9.05 10.27
N ASP A 132 2.14 -9.65 11.44
CA ASP A 132 1.36 -10.79 11.91
C ASP A 132 -0.10 -10.41 12.18
N ARG A 133 -0.34 -9.17 12.65
CA ARG A 133 -1.69 -8.63 12.95
C ARG A 133 -2.36 -8.01 11.72
N THR A 134 -1.60 -7.63 10.69
CA THR A 134 -2.11 -6.84 9.57
C THR A 134 -2.03 -7.61 8.27
N GLN A 135 -3.16 -7.78 7.60
CA GLN A 135 -3.19 -8.44 6.29
C GLN A 135 -2.44 -7.60 5.24
N SER A 136 -1.63 -8.24 4.41
CA SER A 136 -0.86 -7.59 3.34
C SER A 136 -1.73 -6.77 2.37
N GLY A 137 -2.95 -7.26 2.06
CA GLY A 137 -3.91 -6.54 1.24
C GLY A 137 -4.35 -5.19 1.82
N GLN A 138 -4.45 -5.06 3.14
CA GLN A 138 -4.76 -3.79 3.80
C GLN A 138 -3.61 -2.79 3.63
N VAL A 139 -2.37 -3.24 3.79
CA VAL A 139 -1.17 -2.40 3.60
C VAL A 139 -1.09 -1.88 2.16
N ILE A 140 -1.32 -2.77 1.18
CA ILE A 140 -1.35 -2.41 -0.25
C ILE A 140 -2.47 -1.40 -0.53
N SER A 141 -3.66 -1.60 0.03
CA SER A 141 -4.80 -0.68 -0.12
C SER A 141 -4.47 0.71 0.46
N ARG A 142 -3.82 0.78 1.63
CA ARG A 142 -3.39 2.04 2.25
C ARG A 142 -2.36 2.77 1.38
N ALA A 143 -1.39 2.05 0.81
CA ALA A 143 -0.36 2.62 -0.05
C ALA A 143 -0.88 3.12 -1.41
N ASN A 144 -1.98 2.57 -1.92
CA ASN A 144 -2.53 2.90 -3.24
C ASN A 144 -3.83 3.70 -3.15
N SER A 145 -4.93 3.07 -2.77
CA SER A 145 -6.28 3.65 -2.87
C SER A 145 -6.51 4.76 -1.85
N ASP A 146 -5.99 4.62 -0.61
CA ASP A 146 -6.18 5.64 0.42
C ASP A 146 -5.37 6.90 0.12
N ILE A 147 -4.10 6.77 -0.27
CA ILE A 147 -3.27 7.92 -0.68
C ILE A 147 -3.89 8.62 -1.90
N ARG A 148 -4.40 7.85 -2.88
CA ARG A 148 -5.08 8.40 -4.04
C ARG A 148 -6.34 9.18 -3.69
N SER A 149 -7.09 8.77 -2.67
CA SER A 149 -8.28 9.50 -2.20
C SER A 149 -7.91 10.90 -1.68
N ILE A 150 -6.80 11.04 -0.97
CA ILE A 150 -6.27 12.33 -0.53
C ILE A 150 -5.82 13.16 -1.74
N GLN A 151 -5.08 12.55 -2.66
CA GLN A 151 -4.60 13.21 -3.89
C GLN A 151 -5.73 13.79 -4.71
N VAL A 152 -6.84 13.03 -4.93
CA VAL A 152 -8.01 13.50 -5.67
C VAL A 152 -8.64 14.72 -4.99
N LEU A 153 -8.77 14.71 -3.67
CA LEU A 153 -9.28 15.89 -2.95
C LEU A 153 -8.34 17.11 -3.10
N LEU A 154 -7.02 16.91 -3.00
CA LEU A 154 -6.04 17.99 -3.18
C LEU A 154 -6.04 18.54 -4.62
N ALA A 155 -6.31 17.69 -5.62
CA ALA A 155 -6.39 18.10 -7.02
C ALA A 155 -7.68 18.89 -7.33
N PHE A 156 -8.83 18.40 -6.87
CA PHE A 156 -10.15 18.96 -7.23
C PHE A 156 -10.72 19.91 -6.18
N GLY A 157 -10.34 19.81 -4.91
CA GLY A 157 -10.81 20.69 -3.85
C GLY A 157 -10.59 22.18 -4.14
N PRO A 158 -9.38 22.61 -4.52
CA PRO A 158 -9.12 24.01 -4.88
C PRO A 158 -9.93 24.50 -6.09
N LEU A 159 -10.18 23.62 -7.08
CA LEU A 159 -11.00 23.98 -8.26
C LEU A 159 -12.44 24.31 -7.85
N ILE A 160 -12.98 23.55 -6.90
CA ILE A 160 -14.34 23.79 -6.38
C ILE A 160 -14.35 25.04 -5.50
N GLY A 161 -13.32 25.25 -4.68
CA GLY A 161 -13.12 26.49 -3.93
C GLY A 161 -13.14 27.73 -4.84
N MET A 162 -12.45 27.66 -5.97
CA MET A 162 -12.48 28.73 -6.99
C MET A 162 -13.86 28.92 -7.60
N SER A 163 -14.66 27.86 -7.80
CA SER A 163 -16.02 27.98 -8.28
C SER A 163 -16.92 28.70 -7.28
N ILE A 164 -16.71 28.51 -5.98
CA ILE A 164 -17.44 29.23 -4.92
C ILE A 164 -17.06 30.72 -4.92
N ILE A 165 -15.77 31.05 -5.03
CA ILE A 165 -15.30 32.43 -5.12
C ILE A 165 -15.84 33.07 -6.40
N SER A 166 -15.86 32.35 -7.52
CA SER A 166 -16.48 32.82 -8.79
C SER A 166 -17.95 33.15 -8.63
N PHE A 167 -18.69 32.31 -7.89
CA PHE A 167 -20.10 32.58 -7.57
C PHE A 167 -20.25 33.90 -6.80
N ILE A 168 -19.45 34.10 -5.73
CA ILE A 168 -19.50 35.31 -4.91
C ILE A 168 -19.17 36.54 -5.75
N LEU A 169 -18.12 36.50 -6.55
CA LEU A 169 -17.74 37.63 -7.43
C LEU A 169 -18.80 37.94 -8.50
N ALA A 170 -19.32 36.90 -9.15
CA ALA A 170 -20.41 37.07 -10.14
C ALA A 170 -21.66 37.66 -9.49
N PHE A 171 -22.06 37.18 -8.31
CA PHE A 171 -23.17 37.73 -7.55
C PHE A 171 -22.95 39.21 -7.18
N CYS A 172 -21.78 39.56 -6.61
CA CYS A 172 -21.45 40.94 -6.27
C CYS A 172 -21.49 41.84 -7.50
N PHE A 173 -20.97 41.39 -8.65
CA PHE A 173 -20.99 42.16 -9.89
C PHE A 173 -22.42 42.35 -10.43
N MET A 174 -23.26 41.32 -10.41
CA MET A 174 -24.66 41.42 -10.79
C MET A 174 -25.42 42.44 -9.94
N MET A 175 -25.12 42.49 -8.62
CA MET A 175 -25.72 43.47 -7.70
C MET A 175 -25.33 44.90 -8.06
N THR A 176 -24.15 45.16 -8.60
CA THR A 176 -23.74 46.51 -9.07
C THR A 176 -24.40 46.90 -10.37
N LEU A 177 -24.81 45.93 -11.21
CA LEU A 177 -25.50 46.22 -12.48
C LEU A 177 -26.97 46.55 -12.27
N HIS A 178 -27.74 45.68 -11.60
CA HIS A 178 -29.16 45.89 -11.35
C HIS A 178 -29.70 44.98 -10.25
N ILE A 179 -30.04 45.54 -9.07
CA ILE A 179 -30.45 44.78 -7.89
C ILE A 179 -31.72 43.93 -8.11
N PRO A 180 -32.86 44.50 -8.59
CA PRO A 180 -34.06 43.70 -8.79
C PRO A 180 -33.88 42.54 -9.76
N LEU A 181 -33.15 42.76 -10.86
CA LEU A 181 -32.86 41.71 -11.84
C LEU A 181 -31.96 40.61 -11.25
N THR A 182 -31.03 40.95 -10.35
CA THR A 182 -30.20 39.99 -9.62
C THR A 182 -31.05 39.08 -8.71
N LEU A 183 -32.00 39.64 -7.97
CA LEU A 183 -32.91 38.87 -7.13
C LEU A 183 -33.77 37.90 -7.95
N VAL A 184 -34.25 38.35 -9.09
CA VAL A 184 -35.00 37.53 -10.06
C VAL A 184 -34.11 36.39 -10.60
N ALA A 185 -32.86 36.68 -10.96
CA ALA A 185 -31.92 35.68 -11.44
C ALA A 185 -31.64 34.57 -10.40
N LEU A 186 -31.69 34.92 -9.11
CA LEU A 186 -31.44 33.97 -8.00
C LEU A 186 -32.69 33.16 -7.63
N CYS A 187 -33.88 33.48 -8.07
CA CYS A 187 -35.14 32.86 -7.63
C CYS A 187 -35.17 31.33 -7.90
N THR A 188 -34.43 30.84 -8.90
CA THR A 188 -34.37 29.43 -9.25
C THR A 188 -33.35 28.63 -8.43
N LEU A 189 -32.37 29.27 -7.77
CA LEU A 189 -31.33 28.58 -7.01
C LEU A 189 -31.89 27.78 -5.82
N PRO A 190 -32.84 28.27 -5.02
CA PRO A 190 -33.48 27.47 -3.97
C PRO A 190 -34.08 26.17 -4.50
N GLY A 191 -34.71 26.24 -5.69
CA GLY A 191 -35.23 25.04 -6.36
C GLY A 191 -34.13 24.03 -6.74
N VAL A 192 -33.04 24.50 -7.32
CA VAL A 192 -31.86 23.65 -7.64
C VAL A 192 -31.33 22.98 -6.39
N TYR A 193 -31.20 23.71 -5.29
CA TYR A 193 -30.76 23.17 -4.01
C TYR A 193 -31.73 22.11 -3.46
N PHE A 194 -33.03 22.41 -3.44
CA PHE A 194 -34.07 21.50 -2.93
C PHE A 194 -34.11 20.18 -3.70
N PHE A 195 -34.18 20.24 -5.04
CA PHE A 195 -34.19 19.02 -5.86
C PHE A 195 -32.84 18.30 -5.85
N GLY A 196 -31.72 19.02 -5.72
CA GLY A 196 -30.40 18.43 -5.52
C GLY A 196 -30.29 17.64 -4.22
N GLN A 197 -30.83 18.16 -3.12
CA GLN A 197 -30.90 17.44 -1.85
C GLN A 197 -31.79 16.20 -1.94
N LYS A 198 -32.96 16.33 -2.60
CA LYS A 198 -33.88 15.20 -2.79
C LYS A 198 -33.24 14.07 -3.62
N LEU A 199 -32.58 14.43 -4.71
CA LEU A 199 -31.77 13.49 -5.50
C LEU A 199 -30.72 12.79 -4.66
N ARG A 200 -29.98 13.56 -3.85
CA ARG A 200 -28.96 13.02 -2.97
C ARG A 200 -29.53 11.99 -1.99
N HIS A 201 -30.63 12.31 -1.31
CA HIS A 201 -31.27 11.39 -0.36
C HIS A 201 -31.75 10.10 -1.01
N SER A 202 -32.24 10.16 -2.26
CA SER A 202 -32.67 8.97 -2.99
C SER A 202 -31.51 8.14 -3.53
N VAL A 203 -30.48 8.77 -4.07
CA VAL A 203 -29.36 8.08 -4.77
C VAL A 203 -28.27 7.58 -3.81
N PHE A 204 -28.03 8.30 -2.71
CA PHE A 204 -26.93 7.96 -1.79
C PHE A 204 -27.05 6.54 -1.17
N PRO A 205 -28.22 6.13 -0.64
CA PRO A 205 -28.38 4.76 -0.13
C PRO A 205 -28.20 3.71 -1.22
N LEU A 206 -28.71 3.94 -2.43
CA LEU A 206 -28.56 3.02 -3.56
C LEU A 206 -27.08 2.86 -3.97
N THR A 207 -26.31 3.94 -3.89
CA THR A 207 -24.86 3.86 -4.16
C THR A 207 -24.15 2.97 -3.15
N TRP A 208 -24.49 3.01 -1.87
CA TRP A 208 -23.95 2.13 -0.83
C TRP A 208 -24.30 0.67 -1.09
N VAL A 209 -25.57 0.38 -1.41
CA VAL A 209 -26.02 -0.97 -1.77
C VAL A 209 -25.27 -1.47 -3.01
N SER A 210 -25.12 -0.61 -4.05
CA SER A 210 -24.34 -0.96 -5.25
C SER A 210 -22.90 -1.34 -4.91
N GLN A 211 -22.23 -0.59 -4.03
CA GLN A 211 -20.85 -0.88 -3.60
C GLN A 211 -20.77 -2.22 -2.81
N ALA A 212 -21.73 -2.49 -1.91
CA ALA A 212 -21.78 -3.75 -1.17
C ALA A 212 -21.96 -4.96 -2.11
N ARG A 213 -22.86 -4.84 -3.10
CA ARG A 213 -23.07 -5.90 -4.10
C ARG A 213 -21.90 -6.10 -5.05
N LEU A 214 -21.17 -5.01 -5.37
CA LEU A 214 -19.94 -5.10 -6.15
C LEU A 214 -18.83 -5.82 -5.36
N ALA A 215 -18.73 -5.58 -4.05
CA ALA A 215 -17.80 -6.30 -3.19
C ALA A 215 -18.14 -7.80 -3.12
N GLU A 216 -19.43 -8.16 -2.97
CA GLU A 216 -19.89 -9.56 -3.02
C GLU A 216 -19.52 -10.25 -4.34
N LEU A 217 -19.73 -9.57 -5.48
CA LEU A 217 -19.32 -10.08 -6.78
C LEU A 217 -17.80 -10.27 -6.87
N ALA A 218 -17.03 -9.31 -6.37
CA ALA A 218 -15.56 -9.40 -6.37
C ALA A 218 -15.08 -10.59 -5.54
N THR A 219 -15.69 -10.87 -4.39
CA THR A 219 -15.37 -12.05 -3.57
C THR A 219 -15.65 -13.35 -4.34
N ILE A 220 -16.81 -13.46 -4.99
CA ILE A 220 -17.16 -14.64 -5.81
C ILE A 220 -16.12 -14.86 -6.92
N VAL A 221 -15.68 -13.79 -7.59
CA VAL A 221 -14.65 -13.87 -8.65
C VAL A 221 -13.32 -14.31 -8.08
N ASP A 222 -12.88 -13.72 -6.96
CA ASP A 222 -11.62 -14.03 -6.30
C ASP A 222 -11.57 -15.50 -5.85
N GLU A 223 -12.64 -15.97 -5.18
CA GLU A 223 -12.77 -17.39 -4.78
C GLU A 223 -12.71 -18.35 -5.98
N ASN A 224 -13.36 -17.99 -7.10
CA ASN A 224 -13.34 -18.82 -8.31
C ASN A 224 -11.96 -18.85 -8.98
N ILE A 225 -11.23 -17.74 -9.00
CA ILE A 225 -9.87 -17.69 -9.56
C ILE A 225 -8.92 -18.53 -8.70
N ASN A 226 -8.94 -18.31 -7.39
CA ASN A 226 -8.08 -19.04 -6.46
C ASN A 226 -8.46 -20.54 -6.38
N GLY A 227 -9.76 -20.83 -6.44
CA GLY A 227 -10.31 -22.19 -6.39
C GLY A 227 -10.47 -22.86 -7.77
N THR A 228 -9.90 -22.34 -8.85
CA THR A 228 -10.12 -22.84 -10.23
C THR A 228 -9.83 -24.33 -10.36
N ARG A 229 -8.78 -24.84 -9.68
CA ARG A 229 -8.46 -26.28 -9.68
C ARG A 229 -9.61 -27.12 -9.10
N VAL A 230 -10.22 -26.65 -7.99
CA VAL A 230 -11.36 -27.33 -7.36
C VAL A 230 -12.58 -27.27 -8.27
N VAL A 231 -12.90 -26.09 -8.82
CA VAL A 231 -14.02 -25.93 -9.76
C VAL A 231 -13.90 -26.89 -10.95
N LYS A 232 -12.68 -27.01 -11.51
CA LYS A 232 -12.38 -27.91 -12.63
C LYS A 232 -12.44 -29.38 -12.23
N SER A 233 -11.89 -29.79 -11.09
CA SER A 233 -11.87 -31.18 -10.65
C SER A 233 -13.29 -31.74 -10.37
N PHE A 234 -14.23 -30.86 -9.96
CA PHE A 234 -15.62 -31.24 -9.72
C PHE A 234 -16.58 -30.89 -10.87
N ALA A 235 -16.08 -30.40 -12.01
CA ALA A 235 -16.85 -29.94 -13.17
C ALA A 235 -18.01 -28.98 -12.76
N ALA A 236 -17.72 -28.06 -11.80
CA ALA A 236 -18.71 -27.18 -11.18
C ALA A 236 -18.87 -25.82 -11.89
N GLU A 237 -18.36 -25.65 -13.13
CA GLU A 237 -18.36 -24.37 -13.86
C GLU A 237 -19.77 -23.80 -14.03
N LYS A 238 -20.74 -24.63 -14.37
CA LYS A 238 -22.14 -24.17 -14.55
C LYS A 238 -22.73 -23.62 -13.26
N GLN A 239 -22.40 -24.23 -12.11
CA GLN A 239 -22.86 -23.76 -10.80
C GLN A 239 -22.24 -22.40 -10.47
N GLN A 240 -20.92 -22.24 -10.69
CA GLN A 240 -20.22 -20.99 -10.42
C GLN A 240 -20.69 -19.85 -11.34
N VAL A 241 -20.91 -20.12 -12.63
CA VAL A 241 -21.51 -19.15 -13.56
C VAL A 241 -22.91 -18.74 -13.10
N SER A 242 -23.73 -19.66 -12.61
CA SER A 242 -25.06 -19.36 -12.08
C SER A 242 -25.00 -18.45 -10.85
N LEU A 243 -24.04 -18.70 -9.94
CA LEU A 243 -23.81 -17.86 -8.76
C LEU A 243 -23.41 -16.43 -9.15
N LEU A 244 -22.45 -16.31 -10.07
CA LEU A 244 -22.01 -15.02 -10.60
C LEU A 244 -23.15 -14.27 -11.29
N GLN A 245 -23.97 -14.94 -12.09
CA GLN A 245 -25.13 -14.33 -12.75
C GLN A 245 -26.16 -13.78 -11.76
N LYS A 246 -26.42 -14.48 -10.63
CA LYS A 246 -27.31 -13.98 -9.59
C LYS A 246 -26.76 -12.69 -8.96
N ALA A 247 -25.49 -12.68 -8.59
CA ALA A 247 -24.83 -11.48 -8.05
C ALA A 247 -24.85 -10.31 -9.05
N ALA A 248 -24.56 -10.57 -10.32
CA ALA A 248 -24.58 -9.56 -11.38
C ALA A 248 -25.99 -8.96 -11.58
N ARG A 249 -27.07 -9.77 -11.54
CA ARG A 249 -28.46 -9.28 -11.61
C ARG A 249 -28.82 -8.38 -10.43
N HIS A 250 -28.32 -8.64 -9.24
CA HIS A 250 -28.53 -7.76 -8.10
C HIS A 250 -27.88 -6.39 -8.31
N ILE A 251 -26.67 -6.35 -8.86
CA ILE A 251 -25.98 -5.10 -9.20
C ILE A 251 -26.76 -4.35 -10.29
N GLU A 252 -27.17 -5.05 -11.34
CA GLU A 252 -27.97 -4.49 -12.43
C GLU A 252 -29.25 -3.83 -11.89
N TRP A 253 -30.00 -4.52 -11.03
CA TRP A 253 -31.21 -3.99 -10.43
C TRP A 253 -30.95 -2.70 -9.63
N VAL A 254 -29.92 -2.67 -8.77
CA VAL A 254 -29.58 -1.48 -7.97
C VAL A 254 -29.14 -0.33 -8.89
N ASN A 255 -28.35 -0.60 -9.93
CA ASN A 255 -27.92 0.42 -10.88
C ASN A 255 -29.11 0.98 -11.69
N VAL A 256 -30.04 0.13 -12.12
CA VAL A 256 -31.28 0.56 -12.79
C VAL A 256 -32.12 1.45 -11.88
N GLN A 257 -32.28 1.10 -10.58
CA GLN A 257 -32.98 1.97 -9.62
C GLN A 257 -32.25 3.32 -9.45
N THR A 258 -30.93 3.30 -9.37
CA THR A 258 -30.12 4.52 -9.29
C THR A 258 -30.31 5.42 -10.52
N ILE A 259 -30.35 4.81 -11.72
CA ILE A 259 -30.60 5.56 -12.97
C ILE A 259 -32.03 6.12 -13.00
N LYS A 260 -33.03 5.36 -12.56
CA LYS A 260 -34.41 5.82 -12.47
C LYS A 260 -34.55 7.07 -11.58
N GLU A 261 -33.93 7.05 -10.40
CA GLU A 261 -33.94 8.20 -9.50
C GLU A 261 -33.20 9.41 -10.11
N ARG A 262 -32.08 9.20 -10.78
CA ARG A 262 -31.37 10.25 -11.53
C ARG A 262 -32.19 10.80 -12.69
N ALA A 263 -32.83 9.92 -13.46
CA ALA A 263 -33.69 10.32 -14.58
C ALA A 263 -34.92 11.14 -14.15
N LYS A 264 -35.40 10.94 -12.91
CA LYS A 264 -36.49 11.70 -12.33
C LYS A 264 -36.10 13.13 -11.94
N PHE A 265 -34.93 13.31 -11.33
CA PHE A 265 -34.53 14.61 -10.76
C PHE A 265 -33.57 15.41 -11.64
N ASN A 266 -32.65 14.77 -12.39
CA ASN A 266 -31.66 15.49 -13.20
C ASN A 266 -32.30 16.42 -14.24
N PRO A 267 -33.36 16.03 -15.00
CA PRO A 267 -33.99 16.95 -15.95
C PRO A 267 -34.58 18.20 -15.28
N ILE A 268 -35.13 18.05 -14.05
CA ILE A 268 -35.66 19.17 -13.28
C ILE A 268 -34.53 20.11 -12.87
N ILE A 269 -33.42 19.55 -12.32
CA ILE A 269 -32.25 20.31 -11.89
C ILE A 269 -31.62 21.06 -13.08
N GLU A 270 -31.62 20.45 -14.28
CA GLU A 270 -31.10 21.08 -15.51
C GLU A 270 -32.08 22.08 -16.15
N ALA A 271 -33.37 21.89 -15.96
CA ALA A 271 -34.38 22.81 -16.50
C ALA A 271 -34.52 24.10 -15.67
N LEU A 272 -34.39 24.02 -14.34
CA LEU A 272 -34.53 25.18 -13.45
C LEU A 272 -33.67 26.39 -13.85
N PRO A 273 -32.37 26.22 -14.16
CA PRO A 273 -31.54 27.31 -14.65
C PRO A 273 -32.04 27.91 -15.99
N ARG A 274 -32.55 27.09 -16.91
CA ARG A 274 -33.11 27.55 -18.19
C ARG A 274 -34.38 28.35 -17.97
N VAL A 275 -35.21 27.93 -17.01
CA VAL A 275 -36.37 28.73 -16.56
C VAL A 275 -35.91 30.05 -15.97
N GLY A 276 -34.85 30.05 -15.14
CA GLY A 276 -34.23 31.27 -14.62
C GLY A 276 -33.77 32.22 -15.73
N MET A 277 -33.11 31.69 -16.76
CA MET A 277 -32.70 32.47 -17.93
C MET A 277 -33.91 33.06 -18.68
N ALA A 278 -35.00 32.29 -18.84
CA ALA A 278 -36.22 32.79 -19.47
C ALA A 278 -36.88 33.89 -18.65
N ILE A 279 -36.91 33.75 -17.31
CA ILE A 279 -37.45 34.79 -16.42
C ILE A 279 -36.59 36.06 -16.47
N VAL A 280 -35.26 35.93 -16.45
CA VAL A 280 -34.30 37.04 -16.60
C VAL A 280 -34.49 37.72 -17.97
N LEU A 281 -34.71 36.96 -19.05
CA LEU A 281 -34.95 37.50 -20.38
C LEU A 281 -36.28 38.26 -20.44
N LEU A 282 -37.34 37.71 -19.86
CA LEU A 282 -38.65 38.33 -19.85
C LEU A 282 -38.66 39.64 -19.02
N TYR A 283 -38.29 39.56 -17.74
CA TYR A 283 -38.30 40.72 -16.85
C TYR A 283 -37.24 41.75 -17.25
N GLY A 284 -36.02 41.32 -17.53
CA GLY A 284 -34.95 42.18 -17.99
C GLY A 284 -35.20 42.77 -19.38
N GLY A 285 -35.92 42.04 -20.26
CA GLY A 285 -36.38 42.55 -21.55
C GLY A 285 -37.38 43.70 -21.40
N LEU A 286 -38.34 43.58 -20.46
CA LEU A 286 -39.28 44.69 -20.14
C LEU A 286 -38.50 45.91 -19.61
N LEU A 287 -37.54 45.70 -18.69
CA LEU A 287 -36.70 46.79 -18.20
C LEU A 287 -35.83 47.41 -19.31
N ALA A 288 -35.42 46.63 -20.29
CA ALA A 288 -34.66 47.16 -21.44
C ALA A 288 -35.52 47.96 -22.38
N ILE A 289 -36.79 47.57 -22.60
CA ILE A 289 -37.80 48.39 -23.38
C ILE A 289 -38.04 49.73 -22.67
N ASP A 290 -38.13 49.72 -21.34
CA ASP A 290 -38.29 50.92 -20.51
C ASP A 290 -37.02 51.76 -20.39
N GLY A 291 -35.88 51.32 -20.99
CA GLY A 291 -34.61 52.02 -20.97
C GLY A 291 -33.83 51.95 -19.62
N GLN A 292 -34.30 51.12 -18.68
CA GLN A 292 -33.67 51.00 -17.35
C GLN A 292 -32.41 50.14 -17.36
N VAL A 293 -32.27 49.19 -18.28
CA VAL A 293 -31.10 48.35 -18.50
C VAL A 293 -30.75 48.25 -19.97
N SER A 294 -29.45 48.03 -20.29
CA SER A 294 -29.02 47.81 -21.68
C SER A 294 -29.23 46.35 -22.12
N ILE A 295 -29.31 46.13 -23.44
CA ILE A 295 -29.39 44.77 -24.02
C ILE A 295 -28.11 43.97 -23.68
N GLY A 296 -26.92 44.62 -23.65
CA GLY A 296 -25.69 44.02 -23.21
C GLY A 296 -25.73 43.56 -21.73
N THR A 297 -26.43 44.35 -20.87
CA THR A 297 -26.67 43.93 -19.47
C THR A 297 -27.49 42.65 -19.41
N LEU A 298 -28.52 42.52 -20.21
CA LEU A 298 -29.33 41.31 -20.29
C LEU A 298 -28.52 40.09 -20.69
N PHE A 299 -27.64 40.24 -21.67
CA PHE A 299 -26.73 39.18 -22.11
C PHE A 299 -25.77 38.79 -20.99
N ALA A 300 -25.16 39.75 -20.29
CA ALA A 300 -24.26 39.50 -19.17
C ALA A 300 -24.95 38.74 -18.03
N PHE A 301 -26.21 39.12 -17.69
CA PHE A 301 -26.98 38.40 -16.67
C PHE A 301 -27.24 36.95 -17.04
N ASN A 302 -27.57 36.64 -18.30
CA ASN A 302 -27.74 35.26 -18.74
C ASN A 302 -26.44 34.45 -18.60
N ALA A 303 -25.27 35.02 -18.93
CA ALA A 303 -23.98 34.38 -18.76
C ALA A 303 -23.66 34.17 -17.28
N TYR A 304 -23.93 35.13 -16.39
CA TYR A 304 -23.71 34.98 -14.95
C TYR A 304 -24.65 33.96 -14.32
N VAL A 305 -25.91 33.85 -14.74
CA VAL A 305 -26.81 32.78 -14.25
C VAL A 305 -26.23 31.39 -14.49
N ILE A 306 -25.58 31.16 -15.64
CA ILE A 306 -24.89 29.91 -15.93
C ILE A 306 -23.71 29.72 -14.98
N MET A 307 -22.92 30.76 -14.70
CA MET A 307 -21.78 30.70 -13.77
C MET A 307 -22.20 30.39 -12.34
N LEU A 308 -23.34 30.92 -11.89
CA LEU A 308 -23.87 30.71 -10.54
C LEU A 308 -24.22 29.24 -10.24
N GLN A 309 -24.39 28.41 -11.27
CA GLN A 309 -24.75 26.99 -11.10
C GLN A 309 -23.55 26.08 -10.80
N ALA A 310 -22.33 26.46 -11.19
CA ALA A 310 -21.17 25.61 -11.14
C ALA A 310 -20.87 25.03 -9.72
N PRO A 311 -20.93 25.82 -8.61
CA PRO A 311 -20.71 25.31 -7.27
C PRO A 311 -21.72 24.23 -6.87
N PHE A 312 -23.01 24.43 -7.22
CA PHE A 312 -24.06 23.48 -6.83
C PHE A 312 -23.92 22.12 -7.49
N ARG A 313 -23.45 22.07 -8.74
CA ARG A 313 -23.18 20.81 -9.45
C ARG A 313 -22.05 20.02 -8.82
N MET A 314 -21.02 20.69 -8.31
CA MET A 314 -19.82 20.06 -7.79
C MET A 314 -19.84 19.83 -6.28
N PHE A 315 -20.78 20.44 -5.56
CA PHE A 315 -20.84 20.37 -4.10
C PHE A 315 -20.96 18.94 -3.55
N GLY A 316 -21.83 18.12 -4.18
CA GLY A 316 -22.00 16.72 -3.79
C GLY A 316 -20.74 15.88 -3.98
N PHE A 317 -20.01 16.11 -5.08
CA PHE A 317 -18.72 15.46 -5.33
C PHE A 317 -17.68 15.87 -4.28
N LEU A 318 -17.56 17.16 -3.96
CA LEU A 318 -16.62 17.65 -2.95
C LEU A 318 -16.87 17.00 -1.58
N LEU A 319 -18.14 16.99 -1.15
CA LEU A 319 -18.49 16.42 0.14
C LEU A 319 -18.12 14.95 0.25
N LEU A 320 -18.41 14.15 -0.79
CA LEU A 320 -18.05 12.73 -0.84
C LEU A 320 -16.54 12.54 -0.82
N GLN A 321 -15.80 13.32 -1.62
CA GLN A 321 -14.34 13.22 -1.67
C GLN A 321 -13.67 13.66 -0.36
N THR A 322 -14.24 14.66 0.32
CA THR A 322 -13.75 15.09 1.65
C THR A 322 -13.94 13.97 2.68
N GLN A 323 -15.10 13.32 2.72
CA GLN A 323 -15.36 12.20 3.62
C GLN A 323 -14.42 11.02 3.33
N ARG A 324 -14.25 10.65 2.05
CA ARG A 324 -13.32 9.60 1.63
C ARG A 324 -11.88 9.94 2.02
N ALA A 325 -11.41 11.13 1.69
CA ALA A 325 -10.06 11.56 2.03
C ALA A 325 -9.82 11.61 3.55
N SER A 326 -10.83 12.01 4.32
CA SER A 326 -10.75 12.02 5.80
C SER A 326 -10.58 10.60 6.34
N ALA A 327 -11.45 9.66 5.94
CA ALA A 327 -11.36 8.27 6.36
C ALA A 327 -10.04 7.60 5.92
N SER A 328 -9.62 7.88 4.68
CA SER A 328 -8.34 7.37 4.15
C SER A 328 -7.13 7.94 4.88
N ALA A 329 -7.16 9.23 5.23
CA ALA A 329 -6.10 9.87 6.02
C ALA A 329 -5.98 9.25 7.42
N THR A 330 -7.11 8.96 8.09
CA THR A 330 -7.09 8.27 9.39
C THR A 330 -6.38 6.94 9.30
N ARG A 331 -6.74 6.09 8.32
CA ARG A 331 -6.08 4.78 8.13
C ARG A 331 -4.59 4.85 7.78
N ILE A 332 -4.17 5.87 7.01
CA ILE A 332 -2.75 6.09 6.72
C ILE A 332 -2.01 6.53 7.98
N PHE A 333 -2.61 7.42 8.76
CA PHE A 333 -1.98 7.92 9.99
C PHE A 333 -1.91 6.85 11.08
N GLU A 334 -2.88 5.94 11.18
CA GLU A 334 -2.77 4.76 12.04
C GLU A 334 -1.48 3.98 11.78
N VAL A 335 -1.12 3.79 10.50
CA VAL A 335 0.16 3.12 10.17
C VAL A 335 1.36 3.97 10.51
N LEU A 336 1.32 5.28 10.17
CA LEU A 336 2.46 6.18 10.41
C LEU A 336 2.68 6.53 11.89
N ASP A 337 1.66 6.36 12.73
CA ASP A 337 1.73 6.56 14.18
C ASP A 337 2.17 5.29 14.93
N GLU A 338 2.09 4.11 14.27
CA GLU A 338 2.57 2.86 14.85
C GLU A 338 4.06 2.93 15.09
N LYS A 339 4.48 2.63 16.30
CA LYS A 339 5.89 2.70 16.68
C LYS A 339 6.54 1.33 16.49
N PRO A 340 7.75 1.27 15.89
CA PRO A 340 8.51 0.04 15.89
C PRO A 340 8.76 -0.44 17.32
N GLU A 341 8.33 -1.66 17.65
CA GLU A 341 8.52 -2.25 18.99
C GLU A 341 10.00 -2.54 19.24
N ILE A 342 10.73 -2.95 18.19
CA ILE A 342 12.13 -3.33 18.25
C ILE A 342 12.97 -2.24 17.60
N THR A 343 13.79 -1.58 18.40
CA THR A 343 14.69 -0.50 17.97
C THR A 343 16.06 -0.66 18.64
N ASP A 344 17.07 -0.04 18.06
CA ASP A 344 18.39 0.01 18.67
C ASP A 344 18.42 0.93 19.90
N LEU A 345 19.04 0.47 20.97
CA LEU A 345 19.34 1.31 22.11
C LEU A 345 20.43 2.34 21.73
N PRO A 346 20.42 3.55 22.31
CA PRO A 346 21.49 4.54 22.04
C PRO A 346 22.89 4.04 22.37
N SER A 347 23.00 3.06 23.27
CA SER A 347 24.25 2.41 23.71
C SER A 347 24.52 1.07 23.00
N ALA A 348 23.78 0.74 21.93
CA ALA A 348 23.92 -0.54 21.26
C ALA A 348 25.30 -0.70 20.61
N VAL A 349 25.93 -1.83 20.85
CA VAL A 349 27.26 -2.17 20.35
C VAL A 349 27.19 -2.90 19.00
N LYS A 350 28.22 -2.76 18.18
CA LYS A 350 28.31 -3.47 16.91
C LYS A 350 28.81 -4.90 17.13
N LEU A 351 28.10 -5.90 16.60
CA LEU A 351 28.55 -7.29 16.54
C LEU A 351 29.51 -7.49 15.36
N THR A 352 30.67 -8.08 15.60
CA THR A 352 31.69 -8.35 14.56
C THR A 352 31.92 -9.84 14.29
N GLY A 353 31.14 -10.71 14.91
CA GLY A 353 31.22 -12.16 14.81
C GLY A 353 30.85 -12.80 16.12
N VAL A 354 30.71 -14.12 16.14
CA VAL A 354 30.52 -14.96 17.35
C VAL A 354 31.81 -15.72 17.64
N ARG A 355 32.36 -15.56 18.85
CA ARG A 355 33.65 -16.08 19.21
C ARG A 355 33.64 -17.08 20.39
N ASP A 356 32.66 -16.97 21.27
CA ASP A 356 32.54 -17.82 22.46
C ASP A 356 31.27 -18.66 22.41
N SER A 357 30.10 -18.01 22.53
CA SER A 357 28.84 -18.76 22.64
C SER A 357 27.59 -17.92 22.39
N ILE A 358 26.52 -18.61 22.06
CA ILE A 358 25.14 -18.10 22.07
C ILE A 358 24.44 -18.77 23.24
N ARG A 359 23.78 -17.96 24.11
CA ARG A 359 23.11 -18.48 25.32
C ARG A 359 21.70 -17.94 25.42
N PHE A 360 20.74 -18.83 25.55
CA PHE A 360 19.40 -18.53 26.00
C PHE A 360 19.35 -18.78 27.49
N GLN A 361 18.89 -17.83 28.28
CA GLN A 361 18.84 -17.91 29.74
C GLN A 361 17.42 -17.62 30.22
N ASP A 362 16.77 -18.66 30.74
CA ASP A 362 15.40 -18.62 31.30
C ASP A 362 14.42 -17.91 30.37
N VAL A 363 14.48 -18.23 29.07
CA VAL A 363 13.71 -17.54 28.05
C VAL A 363 12.27 -18.03 28.02
N ASN A 364 11.33 -17.07 28.17
CA ASN A 364 9.90 -17.30 27.99
C ASN A 364 9.38 -16.41 26.88
N PHE A 365 8.51 -16.97 26.02
CA PHE A 365 7.96 -16.24 24.89
C PHE A 365 6.57 -16.74 24.49
N SER A 366 5.70 -15.77 24.16
CA SER A 366 4.41 -15.99 23.50
C SER A 366 4.19 -14.94 22.42
N TYR A 367 3.58 -15.31 21.29
CA TYR A 367 3.17 -14.33 20.28
C TYR A 367 2.00 -13.49 20.81
N SER A 368 2.02 -12.19 20.51
CA SER A 368 0.85 -11.33 20.72
C SER A 368 -0.19 -11.69 19.65
N GLY A 369 -1.26 -12.37 20.03
CA GLY A 369 -2.37 -12.69 19.13
C GLY A 369 -3.05 -11.43 18.59
N PRO A 370 -3.88 -11.52 17.52
CA PRO A 370 -4.70 -10.42 17.05
C PRO A 370 -5.61 -9.98 18.21
N GLN A 371 -5.55 -8.70 18.57
CA GLN A 371 -6.50 -8.10 19.50
C GLN A 371 -7.81 -7.91 18.74
N SER A 372 -8.71 -8.90 18.78
CA SER A 372 -10.11 -8.67 18.46
C SER A 372 -10.73 -7.84 19.59
N GLN A 373 -11.57 -6.85 19.26
CA GLN A 373 -12.25 -6.04 20.27
C GLN A 373 -13.17 -6.87 21.17
N ASP A 374 -13.48 -8.11 20.78
CA ASP A 374 -14.29 -9.07 21.54
C ASP A 374 -13.48 -9.91 22.55
N ASP A 375 -12.13 -9.93 22.45
CA ASP A 375 -11.25 -10.71 23.35
C ASP A 375 -10.95 -10.00 24.69
N ILE A 376 -11.55 -8.84 24.97
CA ILE A 376 -11.32 -8.10 26.21
C ILE A 376 -12.01 -8.77 27.42
N GLU A 377 -13.01 -9.64 27.20
CA GLU A 377 -13.77 -10.28 28.27
C GLU A 377 -13.39 -11.74 28.58
N GLU A 378 -12.66 -12.44 27.71
CA GLU A 378 -12.16 -13.79 28.00
C GLU A 378 -10.63 -13.75 28.17
N HIS A 379 -10.17 -13.92 29.40
CA HIS A 379 -8.78 -14.23 29.76
C HIS A 379 -8.39 -15.59 29.17
N HIS A 380 -8.24 -15.70 27.83
CA HIS A 380 -7.48 -16.81 27.27
C HIS A 380 -6.02 -16.56 27.63
N ALA A 381 -5.52 -17.32 28.59
CA ALA A 381 -4.10 -17.37 28.93
C ALA A 381 -3.32 -17.51 27.63
N LYS A 382 -2.47 -16.51 27.30
CA LYS A 382 -1.55 -16.58 26.17
C LYS A 382 -0.80 -17.88 26.32
N SER A 383 -1.00 -18.86 25.43
CA SER A 383 -0.24 -20.11 25.51
C SER A 383 1.22 -19.75 25.26
N GLU A 384 2.05 -19.94 26.28
CA GLU A 384 3.50 -19.79 26.13
C GLU A 384 3.97 -20.81 25.11
N ILE A 385 4.72 -20.35 24.10
CA ILE A 385 5.28 -21.19 23.05
C ILE A 385 6.67 -21.67 23.44
N ILE A 386 7.39 -20.82 24.18
CA ILE A 386 8.68 -21.14 24.77
C ILE A 386 8.55 -20.89 26.27
N THR A 387 8.97 -21.87 27.08
CA THR A 387 8.88 -21.83 28.54
C THR A 387 10.22 -22.23 29.16
N ASN A 388 10.81 -21.32 29.95
CA ASN A 388 12.05 -21.56 30.70
C ASN A 388 13.16 -22.24 29.84
N LEU A 389 13.39 -21.69 28.64
CA LEU A 389 14.37 -22.24 27.72
C LEU A 389 15.78 -21.81 28.14
N ASP A 390 16.60 -22.83 28.55
CA ASP A 390 18.03 -22.68 28.79
C ASP A 390 18.80 -23.47 27.73
N LEU A 391 19.50 -22.77 26.82
CA LEU A 391 20.28 -23.36 25.73
C LEU A 391 21.60 -22.63 25.57
N SER A 392 22.69 -23.38 25.51
CA SER A 392 24.03 -22.85 25.23
C SER A 392 24.60 -23.52 23.98
N ILE A 393 25.05 -22.73 23.00
CA ILE A 393 25.68 -23.18 21.75
C ILE A 393 27.07 -22.55 21.70
N ARG A 394 28.09 -23.35 21.52
CA ARG A 394 29.48 -22.87 21.41
C ARG A 394 29.75 -22.32 20.01
N ALA A 395 30.69 -21.38 19.91
CA ALA A 395 31.15 -20.93 18.59
C ALA A 395 31.67 -22.09 17.76
N GLY A 396 31.21 -22.19 16.49
CA GLY A 396 31.55 -23.29 15.58
C GLY A 396 30.81 -24.61 15.85
N GLU A 397 29.96 -24.71 16.89
CA GLU A 397 29.13 -25.89 17.14
C GLU A 397 27.93 -25.94 16.20
N THR A 398 27.62 -27.12 15.67
CA THR A 398 26.41 -27.42 14.94
C THR A 398 25.40 -28.11 15.86
N VAL A 399 24.30 -27.42 16.18
CA VAL A 399 23.24 -27.94 17.06
C VAL A 399 21.95 -28.15 16.28
N ALA A 400 21.36 -29.35 16.37
CA ALA A 400 20.07 -29.64 15.81
C ALA A 400 18.97 -29.50 16.87
N ILE A 401 17.92 -28.72 16.55
CA ILE A 401 16.68 -28.66 17.34
C ILE A 401 15.65 -29.58 16.70
N VAL A 402 15.22 -30.59 17.43
CA VAL A 402 14.24 -31.59 17.00
C VAL A 402 13.03 -31.54 17.94
N GLY A 403 11.84 -31.81 17.46
CA GLY A 403 10.62 -31.82 18.25
C GLY A 403 9.37 -31.86 17.39
N MET A 404 8.21 -32.08 17.99
CA MET A 404 6.93 -32.11 17.30
C MET A 404 6.60 -30.75 16.62
N THR A 405 5.73 -30.78 15.61
CA THR A 405 5.20 -29.55 15.02
C THR A 405 4.52 -28.71 16.10
N GLY A 406 4.79 -27.39 16.12
CA GLY A 406 4.27 -26.50 17.17
C GLY A 406 5.07 -26.45 18.48
N SER A 407 6.14 -27.23 18.64
CA SER A 407 6.97 -27.21 19.87
C SER A 407 7.82 -25.94 20.06
N GLY A 408 7.84 -25.00 19.12
CA GLY A 408 8.57 -23.73 19.23
C GLY A 408 9.92 -23.68 18.50
N LYS A 409 10.30 -24.68 17.71
CA LYS A 409 11.60 -24.74 17.00
C LYS A 409 11.91 -23.49 16.18
N SER A 410 11.04 -23.13 15.23
CA SER A 410 11.21 -21.95 14.38
C SER A 410 11.10 -20.64 15.19
N THR A 411 10.46 -20.66 16.36
CA THR A 411 10.40 -19.52 17.27
C THR A 411 11.78 -19.20 17.84
N ILE A 412 12.60 -20.22 18.18
CA ILE A 412 13.97 -20.02 18.65
C ILE A 412 14.81 -19.29 17.59
N ALA A 413 14.69 -19.67 16.30
CA ALA A 413 15.36 -18.98 15.19
C ALA A 413 14.93 -17.50 15.08
N ARG A 414 13.63 -17.24 15.18
CA ARG A 414 13.06 -15.88 15.12
C ARG A 414 13.47 -15.02 16.32
N LEU A 415 13.63 -15.60 17.48
CA LEU A 415 14.12 -14.90 18.68
C LEU A 415 15.61 -14.57 18.56
N LEU A 416 16.44 -15.50 18.06
CA LEU A 416 17.88 -15.29 17.89
C LEU A 416 18.18 -14.16 16.86
N THR A 417 17.37 -14.05 15.78
CA THR A 417 17.47 -12.96 14.80
C THR A 417 16.84 -11.66 15.30
N ARG A 418 16.30 -11.67 16.52
CA ARG A 418 15.57 -10.55 17.13
C ARG A 418 14.48 -10.01 16.21
N PHE A 419 13.67 -10.90 15.64
CA PHE A 419 12.41 -10.54 14.97
C PHE A 419 11.34 -10.24 16.02
N TYR A 420 11.47 -10.82 17.20
CA TYR A 420 10.70 -10.56 18.41
C TYR A 420 11.63 -10.46 19.60
N ASP A 421 11.27 -9.68 20.60
CA ASP A 421 11.95 -9.65 21.88
C ASP A 421 11.29 -10.67 22.84
N VAL A 422 12.08 -11.30 23.70
CA VAL A 422 11.59 -12.27 24.69
C VAL A 422 10.71 -11.58 25.75
N ASN A 423 9.69 -12.29 26.25
CA ASN A 423 8.82 -11.78 27.33
C ASN A 423 9.58 -11.74 28.67
N SER A 424 10.35 -12.76 28.98
CA SER A 424 11.28 -12.80 30.12
C SER A 424 12.53 -13.58 29.77
N GLY A 425 13.55 -13.48 30.59
CA GLY A 425 14.88 -14.05 30.33
C GLY A 425 15.71 -13.18 29.38
N SER A 426 16.79 -13.75 28.84
CA SER A 426 17.70 -13.03 27.92
C SER A 426 18.37 -13.98 26.92
N ILE A 427 18.73 -13.44 25.75
CA ILE A 427 19.53 -14.12 24.74
C ILE A 427 20.86 -13.38 24.63
N LEU A 428 21.96 -14.08 24.88
CA LEU A 428 23.30 -13.50 24.90
C LEU A 428 24.12 -14.05 23.74
N ILE A 429 24.89 -13.18 23.09
CA ILE A 429 25.97 -13.54 22.15
C ILE A 429 27.27 -13.04 22.74
N ASP A 430 28.22 -13.94 22.99
CA ASP A 430 29.51 -13.66 23.65
C ASP A 430 29.34 -12.88 24.98
N GLY A 431 28.29 -13.21 25.73
CA GLY A 431 27.96 -12.55 27.01
C GLY A 431 27.22 -11.20 26.88
N VAL A 432 26.97 -10.72 25.68
CA VAL A 432 26.23 -9.47 25.43
C VAL A 432 24.79 -9.78 25.05
N ASP A 433 23.82 -9.19 25.75
CA ASP A 433 22.39 -9.32 25.43
C ASP A 433 22.11 -8.77 24.02
N ILE A 434 21.39 -9.55 23.19
CA ILE A 434 21.02 -9.14 21.82
C ILE A 434 20.22 -7.83 21.78
N LYS A 435 19.53 -7.47 22.87
CA LYS A 435 18.84 -6.17 23.01
C LYS A 435 19.82 -4.99 23.03
N LYS A 436 21.09 -5.23 23.41
CA LYS A 436 22.17 -4.23 23.45
C LYS A 436 23.07 -4.27 22.23
N ILE A 437 22.76 -5.10 21.23
CA ILE A 437 23.47 -5.20 19.95
C ILE A 437 22.69 -4.42 18.89
N GLN A 438 23.39 -3.72 17.99
CA GLN A 438 22.79 -3.02 16.85
C GLN A 438 22.13 -4.05 15.92
N LEU A 439 20.85 -3.88 15.63
CA LEU A 439 20.04 -4.79 14.80
C LEU A 439 20.67 -5.08 13.44
N HIS A 440 21.21 -4.05 12.80
CA HIS A 440 21.85 -4.22 11.50
C HIS A 440 23.05 -5.16 11.59
N SER A 441 23.95 -4.95 12.57
CA SER A 441 25.13 -5.80 12.76
C SER A 441 24.76 -7.21 13.23
N LEU A 442 23.74 -7.35 14.08
CA LEU A 442 23.23 -8.66 14.51
C LEU A 442 22.76 -9.47 13.30
N ARG A 443 21.90 -8.89 12.47
CA ARG A 443 21.30 -9.56 11.31
C ARG A 443 22.29 -9.79 10.17
N GLN A 444 23.36 -9.01 10.06
CA GLN A 444 24.46 -9.29 9.14
C GLN A 444 25.31 -10.51 9.55
N GLN A 445 25.39 -10.79 10.86
CA GLN A 445 26.15 -11.93 11.37
C GLN A 445 25.33 -13.21 11.46
N ILE A 446 24.00 -13.14 11.26
CA ILE A 446 23.11 -14.30 11.33
C ILE A 446 22.45 -14.49 9.97
N GLY A 447 22.82 -15.53 9.25
CA GLY A 447 22.14 -15.99 8.05
C GLY A 447 21.00 -16.95 8.42
N ILE A 448 19.84 -16.78 7.82
CA ILE A 448 18.69 -17.68 8.01
C ILE A 448 18.11 -18.13 6.68
N VAL A 449 17.90 -19.43 6.54
CA VAL A 449 17.16 -20.04 5.43
C VAL A 449 15.87 -20.61 6.01
N PHE A 450 14.73 -20.10 5.54
CA PHE A 450 13.41 -20.55 5.98
C PHE A 450 12.93 -21.76 5.18
N ASP A 451 12.01 -22.53 5.75
CA ASP A 451 11.34 -23.66 5.10
C ASP A 451 10.67 -23.24 3.77
N GLU A 452 9.90 -22.15 3.78
CA GLU A 452 9.34 -21.54 2.58
C GLU A 452 10.12 -20.28 2.15
N PRO A 453 11.14 -20.42 1.29
CA PRO A 453 11.96 -19.29 0.92
C PRO A 453 11.24 -18.36 -0.05
N PHE A 454 11.29 -17.06 0.25
CA PHE A 454 10.77 -16.02 -0.62
C PHE A 454 11.82 -15.57 -1.64
N LEU A 455 11.44 -15.56 -2.93
CA LEU A 455 12.25 -14.98 -4.00
C LEU A 455 11.54 -13.76 -4.59
N PHE A 456 12.32 -12.70 -4.82
CA PHE A 456 11.85 -11.50 -5.48
C PHE A 456 11.68 -11.72 -6.99
N SER A 457 10.75 -11.00 -7.61
CA SER A 457 10.53 -11.05 -9.08
C SER A 457 11.63 -10.30 -9.84
N THR A 458 12.87 -10.73 -9.64
CA THR A 458 14.09 -10.21 -10.26
C THR A 458 14.90 -11.38 -10.81
N SER A 459 16.11 -11.13 -11.33
CA SER A 459 17.00 -12.20 -11.80
C SER A 459 17.45 -13.12 -10.66
N ILE A 460 17.87 -14.35 -11.01
CA ILE A 460 18.46 -15.29 -10.06
C ILE A 460 19.73 -14.70 -9.43
N SER A 461 20.57 -14.03 -10.23
CA SER A 461 21.75 -13.32 -9.74
C SER A 461 21.41 -12.30 -8.66
N GLU A 462 20.41 -11.42 -8.91
CA GLU A 462 19.98 -10.41 -7.93
C GLU A 462 19.32 -11.05 -6.70
N ASN A 463 18.66 -12.18 -6.83
CA ASN A 463 18.14 -12.93 -5.70
C ASN A 463 19.26 -13.51 -4.82
N ILE A 464 20.32 -14.05 -5.41
CA ILE A 464 21.48 -14.56 -4.65
C ILE A 464 22.24 -13.42 -4.00
N SER A 465 22.51 -12.33 -4.73
CA SER A 465 23.27 -11.17 -4.23
C SER A 465 22.45 -10.18 -3.39
N TYR A 466 21.22 -10.54 -2.98
CA TYR A 466 20.30 -9.63 -2.30
C TYR A 466 20.91 -8.97 -1.03
N GLY A 467 21.62 -9.75 -0.21
CA GLY A 467 22.27 -9.23 1.00
C GLY A 467 23.65 -8.61 0.75
N LYS A 468 24.28 -8.93 -0.41
CA LYS A 468 25.57 -8.37 -0.85
C LYS A 468 25.48 -7.92 -2.30
N PRO A 469 24.85 -6.74 -2.59
CA PRO A 469 24.64 -6.28 -3.96
C PRO A 469 25.91 -6.03 -4.79
N ASP A 470 27.04 -5.78 -4.11
CA ASP A 470 28.35 -5.55 -4.73
C ASP A 470 29.17 -6.84 -4.94
N ALA A 471 28.54 -8.03 -4.77
CA ALA A 471 29.22 -9.30 -4.99
C ALA A 471 29.62 -9.45 -6.46
N SER A 472 30.83 -9.97 -6.68
CA SER A 472 31.29 -10.31 -8.02
C SER A 472 30.55 -11.53 -8.59
N GLU A 473 30.49 -11.66 -9.90
CA GLU A 473 29.91 -12.84 -10.57
C GLU A 473 30.58 -14.15 -10.07
N ALA A 474 31.88 -14.13 -9.86
CA ALA A 474 32.60 -15.30 -9.34
C ALA A 474 32.14 -15.71 -7.93
N GLU A 475 31.86 -14.74 -7.04
CA GLU A 475 31.33 -15.01 -5.70
C GLU A 475 29.91 -15.56 -5.78
N ILE A 476 29.06 -15.02 -6.66
CA ILE A 476 27.67 -15.48 -6.88
C ILE A 476 27.68 -16.93 -7.42
N HIS A 477 28.53 -17.24 -8.40
CA HIS A 477 28.69 -18.58 -8.96
C HIS A 477 29.19 -19.57 -7.91
N GLU A 478 30.16 -19.16 -7.08
CA GLU A 478 30.69 -20.01 -6.01
C GLU A 478 29.62 -20.30 -4.94
N ALA A 479 28.83 -19.31 -4.55
CA ALA A 479 27.71 -19.50 -3.63
C ALA A 479 26.66 -20.45 -4.22
N ALA A 480 26.31 -20.28 -5.50
CA ALA A 480 25.40 -21.16 -6.22
C ALA A 480 25.95 -22.60 -6.31
N ARG A 481 27.26 -22.78 -6.53
CA ARG A 481 27.93 -24.07 -6.55
C ARG A 481 27.83 -24.78 -5.20
N LYS A 482 28.14 -24.07 -4.11
CA LYS A 482 28.04 -24.59 -2.74
C LYS A 482 26.62 -25.03 -2.37
N ALA A 483 25.62 -24.30 -2.83
CA ALA A 483 24.21 -24.63 -2.64
C ALA A 483 23.68 -25.67 -3.65
N GLN A 484 24.53 -26.29 -4.48
CA GLN A 484 24.14 -27.21 -5.56
C GLN A 484 23.08 -26.60 -6.50
N ALA A 485 23.12 -25.27 -6.69
CA ALA A 485 22.20 -24.54 -7.56
C ALA A 485 22.78 -24.30 -8.95
N LEU A 486 24.10 -24.31 -9.12
CA LEU A 486 24.80 -23.94 -10.35
C LEU A 486 24.30 -24.77 -11.56
N GLY A 487 24.15 -26.09 -11.40
CA GLY A 487 23.75 -26.98 -12.48
C GLY A 487 22.42 -26.57 -13.09
N PHE A 488 21.33 -26.54 -12.30
CA PHE A 488 20.05 -26.19 -12.83
C PHE A 488 19.95 -24.73 -13.33
N ILE A 489 20.75 -23.80 -12.72
CA ILE A 489 20.76 -22.41 -13.19
C ILE A 489 21.37 -22.31 -14.59
N THR A 490 22.45 -23.04 -14.86
CA THR A 490 23.09 -23.05 -16.17
C THR A 490 22.25 -23.74 -17.26
N ASP A 491 21.37 -24.66 -16.87
CA ASP A 491 20.43 -25.33 -17.78
C ASP A 491 19.25 -24.44 -18.17
N LEU A 492 19.02 -23.31 -17.48
CA LEU A 492 17.99 -22.34 -17.86
C LEU A 492 18.46 -21.52 -19.07
N GLU A 493 17.51 -21.18 -19.97
CA GLU A 493 17.77 -20.44 -21.22
C GLU A 493 18.59 -19.14 -21.01
N SER A 494 18.31 -18.41 -19.93
CA SER A 494 18.99 -17.15 -19.58
C SER A 494 19.95 -17.29 -18.39
N GLY A 495 20.20 -18.50 -17.88
CA GLY A 495 21.12 -18.76 -16.76
C GLY A 495 20.83 -17.90 -15.54
N PHE A 496 21.83 -17.26 -14.99
CA PHE A 496 21.73 -16.34 -13.83
C PHE A 496 20.89 -15.08 -14.11
N SER A 497 20.71 -14.70 -15.37
CA SER A 497 19.85 -13.57 -15.78
C SER A 497 18.37 -13.95 -15.86
N THR A 498 18.02 -15.20 -15.64
CA THR A 498 16.62 -15.66 -15.64
C THR A 498 15.82 -14.92 -14.58
N VAL A 499 14.76 -14.23 -15.00
CA VAL A 499 13.85 -13.52 -14.07
C VAL A 499 12.90 -14.54 -13.45
N VAL A 500 12.88 -14.57 -12.13
CA VAL A 500 12.00 -15.45 -11.36
C VAL A 500 10.61 -14.82 -11.31
N GLY A 501 9.56 -15.62 -11.58
CA GLY A 501 8.18 -15.16 -11.48
C GLY A 501 7.79 -14.75 -10.06
N GLU A 502 6.57 -14.23 -9.90
CA GLU A 502 6.06 -13.81 -8.59
C GLU A 502 6.25 -14.92 -7.55
N ARG A 503 6.88 -14.58 -6.42
CA ARG A 503 7.25 -15.50 -5.33
C ARG A 503 8.04 -16.75 -5.76
N GLY A 504 8.64 -16.74 -6.94
CA GLY A 504 9.43 -17.88 -7.43
C GLY A 504 8.60 -19.06 -7.97
N TYR A 505 7.33 -18.87 -8.30
CA TYR A 505 6.46 -19.97 -8.79
C TYR A 505 6.90 -20.62 -10.09
N THR A 506 7.80 -20.01 -10.84
CA THR A 506 8.40 -20.61 -12.05
C THR A 506 9.45 -21.68 -11.72
N LEU A 507 9.89 -21.78 -10.47
CA LEU A 507 10.89 -22.71 -9.99
C LEU A 507 10.26 -23.80 -9.09
N SER A 508 10.87 -24.98 -9.08
CA SER A 508 10.47 -26.03 -8.12
C SER A 508 10.79 -25.63 -6.67
N GLY A 509 10.15 -26.27 -5.69
CA GLY A 509 10.42 -26.03 -4.26
C GLY A 509 11.91 -26.14 -3.92
N GLY A 510 12.54 -27.25 -4.34
CA GLY A 510 13.96 -27.49 -4.11
C GLY A 510 14.88 -26.51 -4.85
N GLN A 511 14.51 -26.01 -6.02
CA GLN A 511 15.26 -24.94 -6.69
C GLN A 511 15.20 -23.63 -5.92
N ARG A 512 14.02 -23.27 -5.36
CA ARG A 512 13.86 -22.07 -4.52
C ARG A 512 14.70 -22.18 -3.24
N GLN A 513 14.68 -23.36 -2.55
CA GLN A 513 15.48 -23.59 -1.35
C GLN A 513 16.98 -23.47 -1.63
N ARG A 514 17.46 -24.02 -2.75
CA ARG A 514 18.89 -23.90 -3.15
C ARG A 514 19.29 -22.45 -3.46
N ILE A 515 18.45 -21.64 -4.09
CA ILE A 515 18.74 -20.21 -4.32
C ILE A 515 18.79 -19.46 -2.97
N ALA A 516 17.86 -19.73 -2.06
CA ALA A 516 17.87 -19.11 -0.73
C ALA A 516 19.10 -19.51 0.09
N LEU A 517 19.51 -20.76 -0.01
CA LEU A 517 20.77 -21.24 0.60
C LEU A 517 21.98 -20.53 -0.01
N ALA A 518 22.06 -20.40 -1.35
CA ALA A 518 23.12 -19.66 -2.02
C ALA A 518 23.18 -18.20 -1.57
N ARG A 519 22.03 -17.52 -1.43
CA ARG A 519 21.91 -16.16 -0.87
C ARG A 519 22.57 -16.06 0.50
N CYS A 520 22.27 -17.02 1.37
CA CYS A 520 22.79 -17.03 2.73
C CYS A 520 24.30 -17.31 2.77
N LEU A 521 24.78 -18.29 2.00
CA LEU A 521 26.20 -18.65 1.92
C LEU A 521 27.09 -17.56 1.30
N LEU A 522 26.53 -16.70 0.44
CA LEU A 522 27.25 -15.57 -0.15
C LEU A 522 27.71 -14.56 0.90
N GLU A 523 26.90 -14.34 1.94
CA GLU A 523 27.19 -13.39 3.01
C GLU A 523 28.25 -13.87 4.01
N LYS A 524 28.50 -15.18 4.08
CA LYS A 524 29.42 -15.83 5.04
C LYS A 524 29.13 -15.41 6.49
N PRO A 525 27.93 -15.68 7.00
CA PRO A 525 27.54 -15.26 8.34
C PRO A 525 28.31 -16.05 9.40
N SER A 526 28.49 -15.47 10.62
CA SER A 526 29.08 -16.17 11.76
C SER A 526 28.14 -17.20 12.38
N VAL A 527 26.83 -17.00 12.21
CA VAL A 527 25.77 -17.91 12.64
C VAL A 527 24.90 -18.27 11.46
N LEU A 528 24.69 -19.55 11.20
CA LEU A 528 23.79 -20.04 10.15
C LEU A 528 22.60 -20.75 10.79
N ILE A 529 21.40 -20.35 10.43
CA ILE A 529 20.14 -21.00 10.84
C ILE A 529 19.52 -21.65 9.61
N LEU A 530 19.31 -22.95 9.66
CA LEU A 530 18.62 -23.70 8.62
C LEU A 530 17.28 -24.22 9.20
N ASP A 531 16.18 -23.55 8.88
CA ASP A 531 14.83 -23.93 9.33
C ASP A 531 14.16 -24.78 8.24
N ASP A 532 14.34 -26.09 8.34
CA ASP A 532 13.87 -27.14 7.41
C ASP A 532 14.22 -26.86 5.92
N ALA A 533 15.41 -26.27 5.73
CA ALA A 533 15.87 -25.66 4.49
C ALA A 533 16.10 -26.65 3.33
N THR A 534 15.99 -27.96 3.56
CA THR A 534 16.18 -29.04 2.57
C THR A 534 14.93 -29.91 2.38
N SER A 535 13.81 -29.53 2.98
CA SER A 535 12.55 -30.31 2.98
C SER A 535 12.01 -30.63 1.59
N ALA A 536 12.17 -29.72 0.63
CA ALA A 536 11.72 -29.87 -0.76
C ALA A 536 12.82 -30.33 -1.73
N ILE A 537 14.00 -30.70 -1.22
CA ILE A 537 15.16 -31.13 -2.01
C ILE A 537 15.21 -32.66 -2.08
N ASP A 538 15.56 -33.19 -3.25
CA ASP A 538 15.76 -34.63 -3.47
C ASP A 538 16.93 -35.16 -2.62
N VAL A 539 16.81 -36.38 -2.09
CA VAL A 539 17.77 -37.00 -1.17
C VAL A 539 19.20 -37.05 -1.75
N GLY A 540 19.33 -37.29 -3.08
CA GLY A 540 20.62 -37.30 -3.76
C GLY A 540 21.32 -35.94 -3.78
N VAL A 541 20.55 -34.87 -4.01
CA VAL A 541 21.05 -33.48 -4.00
C VAL A 541 21.28 -33.00 -2.58
N GLU A 542 20.40 -33.39 -1.64
CA GLU A 542 20.55 -33.09 -0.21
C GLU A 542 21.90 -33.60 0.34
N SER A 543 22.29 -34.83 0.02
CA SER A 543 23.57 -35.38 0.46
C SER A 543 24.78 -34.59 -0.07
N LEU A 544 24.73 -34.10 -1.32
CA LEU A 544 25.77 -33.23 -1.88
C LEU A 544 25.82 -31.85 -1.22
N ILE A 545 24.66 -31.30 -0.87
CA ILE A 545 24.58 -30.06 -0.10
C ILE A 545 25.20 -30.26 1.28
N HIS A 546 24.86 -31.35 1.96
CA HIS A 546 25.40 -31.68 3.27
C HIS A 546 26.93 -31.84 3.25
N GLU A 547 27.50 -32.48 2.22
CA GLU A 547 28.95 -32.60 2.06
C GLU A 547 29.59 -31.21 1.83
N SER A 548 28.99 -30.38 0.99
CA SER A 548 29.44 -29.01 0.76
C SER A 548 29.33 -28.14 2.02
N LEU A 549 28.27 -28.31 2.81
CA LEU A 549 28.04 -27.58 4.05
C LEU A 549 29.04 -28.00 5.13
N LYS A 550 29.35 -29.29 5.30
CA LYS A 550 30.37 -29.76 6.28
C LYS A 550 31.66 -28.99 6.16
N THR A 551 32.19 -28.84 4.94
CA THR A 551 33.43 -28.10 4.69
C THR A 551 33.27 -26.59 4.90
N SER A 552 32.06 -26.04 4.65
CA SER A 552 31.78 -24.60 4.77
C SER A 552 31.39 -24.19 6.19
N LEU A 553 31.00 -25.14 7.05
CA LEU A 553 30.46 -24.87 8.39
C LEU A 553 31.49 -25.10 9.51
N GLU A 554 32.70 -25.59 9.23
CA GLU A 554 33.73 -25.88 10.24
C GLU A 554 34.05 -24.69 11.17
N GLU A 555 33.87 -23.46 10.69
CA GLU A 555 34.08 -22.23 11.46
C GLU A 555 32.77 -21.47 11.77
N THR A 556 31.60 -21.99 11.34
CA THR A 556 30.30 -21.31 11.45
C THR A 556 29.44 -21.96 12.53
N THR A 557 28.97 -21.18 13.49
CA THR A 557 28.00 -21.67 14.48
C THR A 557 26.67 -21.97 13.78
N THR A 558 26.20 -23.23 13.84
CA THR A 558 25.05 -23.64 13.04
C THR A 558 23.88 -24.13 13.90
N LEU A 559 22.70 -23.62 13.65
CA LEU A 559 21.45 -24.06 14.25
C LEU A 559 20.59 -24.72 13.16
N LEU A 560 20.41 -26.04 13.28
CA LEU A 560 19.59 -26.83 12.39
C LEU A 560 18.22 -27.08 13.03
N ILE A 561 17.16 -26.64 12.38
CA ILE A 561 15.80 -27.05 12.72
C ILE A 561 15.41 -28.07 11.66
N ALA A 562 15.34 -29.34 12.04
CA ALA A 562 15.15 -30.43 11.09
C ALA A 562 14.31 -31.56 11.66
N GLN A 563 13.59 -32.23 10.76
CA GLN A 563 12.86 -33.46 11.05
C GLN A 563 13.49 -34.66 10.35
N ARG A 564 14.30 -34.46 9.31
CA ARG A 564 14.96 -35.53 8.56
C ARG A 564 16.23 -35.99 9.25
N VAL A 565 16.41 -37.32 9.34
CA VAL A 565 17.60 -37.95 9.94
C VAL A 565 18.89 -37.54 9.23
N SER A 566 18.85 -37.39 7.88
CA SER A 566 19.97 -36.92 7.07
C SER A 566 20.49 -35.55 7.51
N THR A 567 19.61 -34.61 7.79
CA THR A 567 19.97 -33.26 8.26
C THR A 567 20.41 -33.27 9.73
N ILE A 568 19.74 -34.07 10.59
CA ILE A 568 20.10 -34.24 12.01
C ILE A 568 21.49 -34.82 12.17
N ALA A 569 21.92 -35.69 11.25
CA ALA A 569 23.25 -36.31 11.28
C ALA A 569 24.41 -35.33 11.04
N LEU A 570 24.15 -34.09 10.61
CA LEU A 570 25.15 -33.02 10.51
C LEU A 570 25.50 -32.40 11.86
N ALA A 571 24.67 -32.59 12.88
CA ALA A 571 24.80 -31.91 14.15
C ALA A 571 25.79 -32.63 15.08
N ASP A 572 26.60 -31.85 15.78
CA ASP A 572 27.45 -32.32 16.86
C ASP A 572 26.62 -32.74 18.07
N ARG A 573 25.50 -32.03 18.30
CA ARG A 573 24.59 -32.25 19.42
C ARG A 573 23.14 -31.97 18.98
N ILE A 574 22.23 -32.75 19.56
CA ILE A 574 20.78 -32.61 19.33
C ILE A 574 20.15 -32.13 20.62
N VAL A 575 19.25 -31.16 20.48
CA VAL A 575 18.37 -30.64 21.53
C VAL A 575 16.94 -31.05 21.19
N PHE A 576 16.33 -31.80 22.08
CA PHE A 576 14.95 -32.25 21.91
C PHE A 576 13.99 -31.32 22.64
N LEU A 577 13.10 -30.66 21.84
CA LEU A 577 12.16 -29.67 22.33
C LEU A 577 10.76 -30.27 22.43
N GLU A 578 10.16 -30.21 23.62
CA GLU A 578 8.81 -30.68 23.91
C GLU A 578 8.05 -29.63 24.73
N GLY A 579 6.84 -29.25 24.29
CA GLY A 579 6.01 -28.27 25.00
C GLY A 579 6.67 -26.90 25.25
N GLY A 580 7.59 -26.47 24.38
CA GLY A 580 8.28 -25.18 24.52
C GLY A 580 9.51 -25.19 25.40
N ALA A 581 9.87 -26.34 25.99
CA ALA A 581 11.06 -26.52 26.85
C ALA A 581 11.98 -27.58 26.30
N ILE A 582 13.27 -27.54 26.70
CA ILE A 582 14.23 -28.62 26.40
C ILE A 582 13.91 -29.80 27.30
N SER A 583 13.49 -30.91 26.69
CA SER A 583 13.18 -32.15 27.38
C SER A 583 14.44 -33.03 27.54
N ASP A 584 15.32 -33.03 26.53
CA ASP A 584 16.51 -33.83 26.52
C ASP A 584 17.56 -33.28 25.55
N GLU A 585 18.86 -33.59 25.76
CA GLU A 585 19.94 -33.24 24.84
C GLU A 585 21.03 -34.31 24.78
N GLY A 586 21.64 -34.51 23.62
CA GLY A 586 22.71 -35.48 23.45
C GLY A 586 23.03 -35.82 22.00
N SER A 587 23.76 -36.91 21.78
CA SER A 587 23.99 -37.45 20.44
C SER A 587 22.75 -38.23 19.94
N HIS A 588 22.63 -38.39 18.62
CA HIS A 588 21.53 -39.14 17.99
C HIS A 588 21.36 -40.54 18.60
N SER A 589 22.46 -41.29 18.76
CA SER A 589 22.44 -42.65 19.33
C SER A 589 22.00 -42.66 20.79
N SER A 590 22.44 -41.67 21.58
CA SER A 590 22.07 -41.55 22.97
C SER A 590 20.59 -41.25 23.15
N LEU A 591 20.04 -40.26 22.39
CA LEU A 591 18.65 -39.89 22.46
C LEU A 591 17.73 -41.01 21.95
N LEU A 592 18.13 -41.71 20.87
CA LEU A 592 17.36 -42.81 20.31
C LEU A 592 17.16 -43.96 21.31
N SER A 593 18.18 -44.19 22.18
CA SER A 593 18.14 -45.27 23.17
C SER A 593 17.39 -44.93 24.45
N ARG A 594 17.31 -43.64 24.86
CA ARG A 594 16.77 -43.26 26.17
C ARG A 594 15.50 -42.43 26.11
N ASN A 595 15.21 -41.79 24.97
CA ASN A 595 14.03 -40.91 24.82
C ASN A 595 13.04 -41.52 23.84
N ALA A 596 11.93 -42.05 24.34
CA ALA A 596 10.92 -42.72 23.53
C ALA A 596 10.18 -41.75 22.60
N ALA A 597 9.97 -40.49 23.01
CA ALA A 597 9.32 -39.46 22.18
C ALA A 597 10.20 -39.06 20.99
N TYR A 598 11.52 -38.91 21.23
CA TYR A 598 12.49 -38.69 20.15
C TYR A 598 12.52 -39.87 19.18
N ALA A 599 12.55 -41.11 19.70
CA ALA A 599 12.57 -42.31 18.88
C ALA A 599 11.31 -42.44 18.01
N SER A 600 10.14 -42.05 18.51
CA SER A 600 8.89 -42.08 17.73
C SER A 600 8.92 -41.07 16.56
N ILE A 601 9.42 -39.86 16.77
CA ILE A 601 9.55 -38.83 15.70
C ILE A 601 10.49 -39.31 14.59
N ILE A 602 11.61 -39.92 14.98
CA ILE A 602 12.58 -40.47 14.02
C ILE A 602 11.99 -41.65 13.24
N ALA A 603 11.19 -42.51 13.89
CA ALA A 603 10.50 -43.62 13.23
C ALA A 603 9.45 -43.14 12.23
N GLU A 604 8.68 -42.13 12.58
CA GLU A 604 7.72 -41.47 11.65
C GLU A 604 8.44 -40.88 10.45
N SER A 605 9.51 -40.14 10.66
CA SER A 605 10.31 -39.53 9.58
C SER A 605 10.88 -40.58 8.60
N ASN A 606 11.20 -41.79 9.07
CA ASN A 606 11.68 -42.89 8.24
C ASN A 606 10.56 -43.69 7.55
N SER A 607 9.30 -43.55 8.00
CA SER A 607 8.14 -44.30 7.48
C SER A 607 7.34 -43.56 6.40
N GLU A 608 7.64 -42.30 6.11
CA GLU A 608 7.05 -41.63 4.97
C GLU A 608 7.53 -42.27 3.67
N PRO A 609 6.62 -42.88 2.87
CA PRO A 609 7.01 -43.52 1.62
C PRO A 609 7.52 -42.47 0.65
N VAL A 610 8.70 -42.73 0.08
CA VAL A 610 9.16 -42.05 -1.13
C VAL A 610 8.09 -42.27 -2.19
N THR A 611 7.22 -41.29 -2.38
CA THR A 611 6.28 -41.30 -3.51
C THR A 611 7.12 -41.19 -4.78
N GLU A 612 7.40 -42.33 -5.41
CA GLU A 612 7.86 -42.38 -6.78
C GLU A 612 6.80 -41.67 -7.64
N VAL A 613 7.12 -40.46 -8.07
CA VAL A 613 6.37 -39.76 -9.11
C VAL A 613 6.85 -40.35 -10.44
N ASN A 614 6.06 -41.29 -10.99
CA ASN A 614 6.15 -41.72 -12.38
C ASN A 614 5.75 -40.59 -13.33
#